data_0d19de974888d35346efd3bf3f179262
#
_entry.id   0d19de974888d35346efd3bf3f179262
#
_cell.length_a   1.000
_cell.length_b   1.000
_cell.length_c   1.000
_cell.angle_alpha   90.00
_cell.angle_beta   90.00
_cell.angle_gamma   90.00
#
_symmetry.space_group_name_H-M   'P 1'
#
loop_
_entity.id
_entity.type
_entity.pdbx_description
1 polymer ?
#
loop_
_entity_poly.entity_id
_entity_poly.type
_entity_poly.pdbx_seq_one_letter_code
_entity_poly.pdbx_strand_id
1 'polypeptide(L)'
;ELFKYKVDIIADSLQLNISLNMNMLSGGQIRRAGLARTLVEEPDILLLDEPTNHLDLNAISWLENYLNGYRGSLVCISHDKRFLENISNQIFWIDRGNLRVCSKGFKFFDEWSSMLLDQEARELAKRKQILAQEVEWASRGVKARVKRNIRRLNQVKEMRDKLKKDESSFRHTTKKINIEPIKDFENQSKIIA
;
A
#
# COMPACT_ATOMS: atom_id res chain seq x y z
N GLU A 1 -4.54 14.51 37.38
CA GLU A 1 -4.56 13.06 37.68
C GLU A 1 -4.91 12.21 36.48
N LEU A 2 -5.96 12.52 35.74
CA LEU A 2 -6.40 11.75 34.55
C LEU A 2 -5.32 11.66 33.44
N PHE A 3 -4.62 12.76 33.19
CA PHE A 3 -3.54 12.83 32.20
C PHE A 3 -2.35 11.94 32.58
N LYS A 4 -1.95 11.97 33.85
CA LYS A 4 -0.86 11.13 34.34
C LYS A 4 -1.20 9.65 34.21
N TYR A 5 -2.40 9.26 34.62
CA TYR A 5 -2.90 7.88 34.47
C TYR A 5 -2.85 7.39 33.05
N LYS A 6 -3.23 8.24 32.07
CA LYS A 6 -3.17 7.92 30.66
C LYS A 6 -1.72 7.72 30.18
N VAL A 7 -0.80 8.58 30.61
CA VAL A 7 0.64 8.44 30.30
C VAL A 7 1.17 7.11 30.82
N ASP A 8 0.85 6.76 32.10
CA ASP A 8 1.30 5.53 32.70
C ASP A 8 0.81 4.29 31.94
N ILE A 9 -0.47 4.23 31.59
CA ILE A 9 -1.04 3.11 30.80
C ILE A 9 -0.34 2.95 29.45
N ILE A 10 -0.20 4.04 28.70
CA ILE A 10 0.41 4.00 27.36
C ILE A 10 1.89 3.61 27.47
N ALA A 11 2.60 4.14 28.44
CA ALA A 11 4.01 3.82 28.67
C ALA A 11 4.20 2.35 29.03
N ASP A 12 3.41 1.81 29.96
CA ASP A 12 3.45 0.39 30.34
C ASP A 12 3.13 -0.52 29.15
N SER A 13 2.10 -0.18 28.37
CA SER A 13 1.69 -0.97 27.22
C SER A 13 2.75 -0.99 26.11
N LEU A 14 3.51 0.08 25.96
CA LEU A 14 4.64 0.18 25.04
C LEU A 14 5.99 -0.18 25.67
N GLN A 15 5.98 -0.72 26.91
CA GLN A 15 7.18 -1.14 27.66
C GLN A 15 8.23 -0.03 27.77
N LEU A 16 7.78 1.16 28.14
CA LEU A 16 8.63 2.33 28.33
C LEU A 16 8.86 2.58 29.81
N ASN A 17 10.11 2.74 30.20
CA ASN A 17 10.45 3.21 31.54
C ASN A 17 10.49 4.76 31.54
N ILE A 18 9.44 5.37 32.09
CA ILE A 18 9.29 6.83 32.15
C ILE A 18 10.29 7.53 33.08
N SER A 19 11.00 6.77 33.92
CA SER A 19 12.03 7.32 34.84
C SER A 19 13.38 7.53 34.14
N LEU A 20 13.59 7.02 32.93
CA LEU A 20 14.84 7.15 32.19
C LEU A 20 14.93 8.48 31.48
N ASN A 21 16.12 9.09 31.48
CA ASN A 21 16.38 10.24 30.62
C ASN A 21 16.45 9.84 29.17
N MET A 22 15.98 10.72 28.28
CA MET A 22 15.97 10.50 26.80
C MET A 22 17.34 10.08 26.24
N ASN A 23 18.43 10.62 26.80
CA ASN A 23 19.81 10.31 26.37
C ASN A 23 20.24 8.87 26.69
N MET A 24 19.52 8.15 27.53
CA MET A 24 19.80 6.77 27.90
C MET A 24 18.95 5.76 27.13
N LEU A 25 18.03 6.23 26.28
CA LEU A 25 17.14 5.37 25.53
C LEU A 25 17.81 4.82 24.26
N SER A 26 17.55 3.55 23.96
CA SER A 26 17.90 2.95 22.67
C SER A 26 17.06 3.56 21.54
N GLY A 27 17.51 3.42 20.27
CA GLY A 27 16.76 3.92 19.11
C GLY A 27 15.32 3.38 19.03
N GLY A 28 15.08 2.12 19.37
CA GLY A 28 13.75 1.53 19.47
C GLY A 28 12.90 2.13 20.59
N GLN A 29 13.50 2.39 21.75
CA GLN A 29 12.81 3.05 22.87
C GLN A 29 12.46 4.50 22.54
N ILE A 30 13.32 5.23 21.83
CA ILE A 30 13.02 6.60 21.38
C ILE A 30 11.81 6.60 20.44
N ARG A 31 11.75 5.66 19.48
CA ARG A 31 10.58 5.54 18.57
C ARG A 31 9.30 5.21 19.33
N ARG A 32 9.36 4.26 20.28
CA ARG A 32 8.21 3.92 21.12
C ARG A 32 7.77 5.11 22.00
N ALA A 33 8.71 5.88 22.53
CA ALA A 33 8.42 7.09 23.29
C ALA A 33 7.76 8.18 22.41
N GLY A 34 8.20 8.33 21.16
CA GLY A 34 7.55 9.20 20.18
C GLY A 34 6.12 8.78 19.89
N LEU A 35 5.89 7.48 19.66
CA LEU A 35 4.55 6.93 19.49
C LEU A 35 3.69 7.19 20.74
N ALA A 36 4.19 6.87 21.94
CA ALA A 36 3.48 7.10 23.21
C ALA A 36 3.04 8.55 23.35
N ARG A 37 3.95 9.50 23.10
CA ARG A 37 3.65 10.93 23.17
C ARG A 37 2.49 11.31 22.24
N THR A 38 2.55 10.87 20.98
CA THR A 38 1.52 11.18 19.99
C THR A 38 0.15 10.60 20.39
N LEU A 39 0.13 9.38 20.95
CA LEU A 39 -1.11 8.74 21.43
C LEU A 39 -1.69 9.44 22.67
N VAL A 40 -0.83 9.95 23.58
CA VAL A 40 -1.27 10.72 24.75
C VAL A 40 -1.94 12.03 24.35
N GLU A 41 -1.42 12.70 23.34
CA GLU A 41 -1.93 13.99 22.83
C GLU A 41 -3.31 13.88 22.15
N GLU A 42 -3.73 12.69 21.69
CA GLU A 42 -5.00 12.43 21.00
C GLU A 42 -5.35 13.48 19.91
N PRO A 43 -4.49 13.68 18.90
CA PRO A 43 -4.75 14.67 17.86
C PRO A 43 -5.99 14.29 17.02
N ASP A 44 -6.67 15.27 16.42
CA ASP A 44 -7.82 15.02 15.53
C ASP A 44 -7.43 14.15 14.31
N ILE A 45 -6.17 14.24 13.86
CA ILE A 45 -5.60 13.45 12.75
C ILE A 45 -4.31 12.81 13.21
N LEU A 46 -4.27 11.48 13.22
CA LEU A 46 -3.12 10.67 13.60
C LEU A 46 -2.48 10.07 12.34
N LEU A 47 -1.20 10.39 12.13
CA LEU A 47 -0.40 9.85 11.03
C LEU A 47 0.64 8.89 11.59
N LEU A 48 0.57 7.62 11.22
CA LEU A 48 1.50 6.58 11.66
C LEU A 48 2.26 5.99 10.47
N ASP A 49 3.58 5.95 10.59
CA ASP A 49 4.48 5.32 9.62
C ASP A 49 5.20 4.16 10.29
N GLU A 50 4.87 2.93 9.85
CA GLU A 50 5.40 1.67 10.39
C GLU A 50 5.34 1.59 11.94
N PRO A 51 4.17 1.79 12.57
CA PRO A 51 4.07 1.87 14.03
C PRO A 51 4.35 0.54 14.75
N THR A 52 4.25 -0.58 14.06
CA THR A 52 4.51 -1.93 14.60
C THR A 52 6.00 -2.26 14.72
N ASN A 53 6.87 -1.48 14.06
CA ASN A 53 8.30 -1.69 14.14
C ASN A 53 8.82 -1.52 15.59
N HIS A 54 9.58 -2.49 16.04
CA HIS A 54 10.16 -2.55 17.40
C HIS A 54 9.12 -2.75 18.53
N LEU A 55 7.90 -3.17 18.22
CA LEU A 55 6.90 -3.62 19.17
C LEU A 55 6.87 -5.15 19.26
N ASP A 56 6.62 -5.67 20.43
CA ASP A 56 6.30 -7.07 20.63
C ASP A 56 4.81 -7.35 20.33
N LEU A 57 4.42 -8.61 20.31
CA LEU A 57 3.04 -9.03 20.01
C LEU A 57 2.01 -8.43 20.97
N ASN A 58 2.37 -8.26 22.25
CA ASN A 58 1.45 -7.70 23.24
C ASN A 58 1.23 -6.22 23.01
N ALA A 59 2.30 -5.47 22.74
CA ALA A 59 2.23 -4.05 22.39
C ALA A 59 1.48 -3.80 21.08
N ILE A 60 1.65 -4.69 20.05
CA ILE A 60 0.89 -4.62 18.81
C ILE A 60 -0.59 -4.84 19.05
N SER A 61 -0.97 -5.89 19.79
CA SER A 61 -2.37 -6.18 20.12
C SER A 61 -3.02 -5.05 20.92
N TRP A 62 -2.28 -4.46 21.85
CA TRP A 62 -2.75 -3.29 22.59
C TRP A 62 -2.94 -2.08 21.67
N LEU A 63 -1.99 -1.81 20.77
CA LEU A 63 -2.08 -0.70 19.80
C LEU A 63 -3.27 -0.87 18.86
N GLU A 64 -3.53 -2.08 18.36
CA GLU A 64 -4.73 -2.39 17.56
C GLU A 64 -6.01 -2.02 18.30
N ASN A 65 -6.13 -2.44 19.57
CA ASN A 65 -7.30 -2.13 20.41
C ASN A 65 -7.43 -0.62 20.67
N TYR A 66 -6.33 0.07 20.93
CA TYR A 66 -6.30 1.50 21.13
C TYR A 66 -6.78 2.26 19.88
N LEU A 67 -6.23 1.89 18.69
CA LEU A 67 -6.56 2.53 17.42
C LEU A 67 -8.00 2.25 16.97
N ASN A 68 -8.54 1.08 17.26
CA ASN A 68 -9.95 0.76 17.00
C ASN A 68 -10.92 1.60 17.84
N GLY A 69 -10.49 2.03 19.03
CA GLY A 69 -11.26 2.96 19.88
C GLY A 69 -10.97 4.45 19.61
N TYR A 70 -10.04 4.76 18.71
CA TYR A 70 -9.62 6.13 18.43
C TYR A 70 -10.73 6.95 17.76
N ARG A 71 -11.00 8.15 18.30
CA ARG A 71 -12.10 9.00 17.82
C ARG A 71 -11.71 9.93 16.67
N GLY A 72 -10.42 10.19 16.49
CA GLY A 72 -9.89 11.01 15.40
C GLY A 72 -9.77 10.24 14.09
N SER A 73 -9.28 10.91 13.07
CA SER A 73 -8.93 10.28 11.79
C SER A 73 -7.55 9.64 11.87
N LEU A 74 -7.42 8.39 11.38
CA LEU A 74 -6.16 7.65 11.36
C LEU A 74 -5.72 7.42 9.91
N VAL A 75 -4.47 7.78 9.60
CA VAL A 75 -3.78 7.34 8.38
C VAL A 75 -2.54 6.55 8.79
N CYS A 76 -2.46 5.30 8.35
CA CYS A 76 -1.38 4.40 8.72
C CYS A 76 -0.73 3.79 7.49
N ILE A 77 0.61 3.75 7.49
CA ILE A 77 1.43 3.00 6.56
C ILE A 77 2.07 1.85 7.34
N SER A 78 1.89 0.62 6.89
CA SER A 78 2.53 -0.55 7.50
C SER A 78 2.73 -1.66 6.48
N HIS A 79 3.77 -2.48 6.71
CA HIS A 79 3.99 -3.75 6.02
C HIS A 79 3.33 -4.93 6.73
N ASP A 80 2.84 -4.74 7.93
CA ASP A 80 2.11 -5.76 8.69
C ASP A 80 0.65 -5.84 8.21
N LYS A 81 0.39 -6.85 7.38
CA LYS A 81 -0.94 -7.09 6.80
C LYS A 81 -1.99 -7.33 7.87
N ARG A 82 -1.66 -8.14 8.91
CA ARG A 82 -2.58 -8.47 9.99
C ARG A 82 -2.97 -7.23 10.78
N PHE A 83 -2.00 -6.39 11.09
CA PHE A 83 -2.25 -5.12 11.74
C PHE A 83 -3.19 -4.23 10.91
N LEU A 84 -2.90 -4.06 9.61
CA LEU A 84 -3.76 -3.30 8.70
C LEU A 84 -5.17 -3.89 8.58
N GLU A 85 -5.32 -5.21 8.55
CA GLU A 85 -6.62 -5.88 8.53
C GLU A 85 -7.48 -5.56 9.76
N ASN A 86 -6.84 -5.39 10.92
CA ASN A 86 -7.51 -5.16 12.18
C ASN A 86 -7.92 -3.69 12.39
N ILE A 87 -7.17 -2.73 11.84
CA ILE A 87 -7.40 -1.30 12.12
C ILE A 87 -8.01 -0.51 10.96
N SER A 88 -7.91 -1.03 9.71
CA SER A 88 -8.32 -0.24 8.54
C SER A 88 -9.78 -0.45 8.15
N ASN A 89 -10.42 0.64 7.76
CA ASN A 89 -11.75 0.65 7.15
C ASN A 89 -11.72 1.12 5.69
N GLN A 90 -10.61 1.69 5.24
CA GLN A 90 -10.39 2.20 3.88
C GLN A 90 -8.93 2.01 3.49
N ILE A 91 -8.66 1.86 2.18
CA ILE A 91 -7.31 1.68 1.65
C ILE A 91 -7.02 2.77 0.62
N PHE A 92 -5.85 3.36 0.75
CA PHE A 92 -5.22 4.22 -0.24
C PHE A 92 -4.07 3.46 -0.90
N TRP A 93 -4.29 2.93 -2.10
CA TRP A 93 -3.26 2.22 -2.83
C TRP A 93 -2.60 3.12 -3.86
N ILE A 94 -1.30 3.37 -3.68
CA ILE A 94 -0.49 4.14 -4.62
C ILE A 94 0.13 3.17 -5.62
N ASP A 95 -0.38 3.19 -6.86
CA ASP A 95 0.12 2.38 -7.96
C ASP A 95 0.54 3.25 -9.14
N ARG A 96 1.79 3.15 -9.54
CA ARG A 96 2.36 3.88 -10.70
C ARG A 96 2.09 5.38 -10.66
N GLY A 97 2.19 6.00 -9.48
CA GLY A 97 1.93 7.42 -9.26
C GLY A 97 0.44 7.81 -9.23
N ASN A 98 -0.48 6.87 -9.31
CA ASN A 98 -1.90 7.10 -9.18
C ASN A 98 -2.39 6.59 -7.82
N LEU A 99 -3.26 7.36 -7.18
CA LEU A 99 -3.94 6.96 -5.97
C LEU A 99 -5.25 6.26 -6.33
N ARG A 100 -5.39 5.02 -5.86
CA ARG A 100 -6.64 4.26 -5.95
C ARG A 100 -7.21 4.09 -4.55
N VAL A 101 -8.51 4.25 -4.40
CA VAL A 101 -9.19 4.20 -3.11
C VAL A 101 -10.13 3.01 -3.09
N CYS A 102 -9.97 2.16 -2.07
CA CYS A 102 -10.94 1.12 -1.74
C CYS A 102 -11.69 1.55 -0.48
N SER A 103 -13.01 1.63 -0.55
CA SER A 103 -13.87 1.99 0.59
C SER A 103 -14.12 0.83 1.58
N LYS A 104 -13.31 -0.20 1.50
CA LYS A 104 -13.33 -1.36 2.40
C LYS A 104 -11.97 -1.50 3.07
N GLY A 105 -11.93 -2.13 4.25
CA GLY A 105 -10.69 -2.40 4.98
C GLY A 105 -9.76 -3.37 4.26
N PHE A 106 -8.54 -3.51 4.80
CA PHE A 106 -7.44 -4.25 4.17
C PHE A 106 -7.75 -5.75 3.95
N LYS A 107 -8.65 -6.34 4.72
CA LYS A 107 -9.16 -7.71 4.50
C LYS A 107 -9.67 -7.97 3.07
N PHE A 108 -10.11 -6.93 2.39
CA PHE A 108 -10.65 -7.02 1.02
C PHE A 108 -9.67 -6.58 -0.05
N PHE A 109 -8.41 -6.28 0.33
CA PHE A 109 -7.42 -5.73 -0.60
C PHE A 109 -7.09 -6.69 -1.74
N ASP A 110 -6.88 -7.96 -1.44
CA ASP A 110 -6.48 -8.96 -2.45
C ASP A 110 -7.59 -9.16 -3.49
N GLU A 111 -8.84 -9.28 -3.05
CA GLU A 111 -10.00 -9.39 -3.95
C GLU A 111 -10.16 -8.13 -4.80
N TRP A 112 -10.13 -6.96 -4.16
CA TRP A 112 -10.29 -5.68 -4.82
C TRP A 112 -9.16 -5.38 -5.81
N SER A 113 -7.91 -5.62 -5.44
CA SER A 113 -6.75 -5.43 -6.31
C SER A 113 -6.77 -6.38 -7.50
N SER A 114 -7.14 -7.65 -7.29
CA SER A 114 -7.31 -8.63 -8.37
C SER A 114 -8.38 -8.20 -9.38
N MET A 115 -9.53 -7.73 -8.91
CA MET A 115 -10.58 -7.19 -9.79
C MET A 115 -10.08 -6.03 -10.65
N LEU A 116 -9.32 -5.09 -10.07
CA LEU A 116 -8.77 -3.96 -10.81
C LEU A 116 -7.75 -4.40 -11.86
N LEU A 117 -6.88 -5.35 -11.51
CA LEU A 117 -5.90 -5.89 -12.44
C LEU A 117 -6.56 -6.66 -13.59
N ASP A 118 -7.59 -7.45 -13.32
CA ASP A 118 -8.36 -8.15 -14.33
C ASP A 118 -9.09 -7.20 -15.29
N GLN A 119 -9.63 -6.11 -14.75
CA GLN A 119 -10.23 -5.06 -15.58
C GLN A 119 -9.19 -4.41 -16.48
N GLU A 120 -8.02 -4.02 -15.93
CA GLU A 120 -6.93 -3.44 -16.71
C GLU A 120 -6.39 -4.40 -17.78
N ALA A 121 -6.24 -5.68 -17.44
CA ALA A 121 -5.85 -6.71 -18.40
C ALA A 121 -6.81 -6.81 -19.59
N ARG A 122 -8.13 -6.80 -19.32
CA ARG A 122 -9.17 -6.80 -20.37
C ARG A 122 -9.11 -5.55 -21.24
N GLU A 123 -8.89 -4.38 -20.64
CA GLU A 123 -8.74 -3.13 -21.38
C GLU A 123 -7.49 -3.14 -22.27
N LEU A 124 -6.36 -3.63 -21.76
CA LEU A 124 -5.13 -3.79 -22.54
C LEU A 124 -5.33 -4.76 -23.71
N ALA A 125 -6.00 -5.90 -23.50
CA ALA A 125 -6.32 -6.86 -24.54
C ALA A 125 -7.20 -6.23 -25.64
N LYS A 126 -8.22 -5.47 -25.26
CA LYS A 126 -9.09 -4.74 -26.20
C LYS A 126 -8.31 -3.71 -27.02
N ARG A 127 -7.44 -2.92 -26.37
CA ARG A 127 -6.58 -1.94 -27.06
C ARG A 127 -5.62 -2.63 -28.04
N LYS A 128 -5.07 -3.78 -27.67
CA LYS A 128 -4.21 -4.60 -28.53
C LYS A 128 -4.93 -5.10 -29.75
N GLN A 129 -6.17 -5.54 -29.61
CA GLN A 129 -7.01 -5.97 -30.72
C GLN A 129 -7.30 -4.81 -31.68
N ILE A 130 -7.65 -3.63 -31.19
CA ILE A 130 -7.87 -2.42 -31.97
C ILE A 130 -6.59 -2.05 -32.73
N LEU A 131 -5.44 -2.05 -32.07
CA LEU A 131 -4.15 -1.76 -32.68
C LEU A 131 -3.84 -2.76 -33.82
N ALA A 132 -4.10 -4.06 -33.61
CA ALA A 132 -3.88 -5.08 -34.62
C ALA A 132 -4.71 -4.81 -35.90
N GLN A 133 -5.98 -4.42 -35.75
CA GLN A 133 -6.85 -4.05 -36.88
C GLN A 133 -6.33 -2.81 -37.63
N GLU A 134 -5.86 -1.79 -36.89
CA GLU A 134 -5.28 -0.58 -37.48
C GLU A 134 -3.96 -0.86 -38.22
N VAL A 135 -3.12 -1.75 -37.69
CA VAL A 135 -1.86 -2.18 -38.32
C VAL A 135 -2.17 -2.98 -39.60
N GLU A 136 -3.15 -3.88 -39.55
CA GLU A 136 -3.59 -4.65 -40.73
C GLU A 136 -4.13 -3.72 -41.81
N TRP A 137 -4.97 -2.74 -41.46
CA TRP A 137 -5.40 -1.72 -42.38
C TRP A 137 -4.23 -0.97 -43.02
N ALA A 138 -3.22 -0.58 -42.23
CA ALA A 138 -2.04 0.13 -42.72
C ALA A 138 -1.20 -0.72 -43.69
N SER A 139 -1.17 -2.05 -43.53
CA SER A 139 -0.41 -2.98 -44.36
C SER A 139 -1.04 -3.22 -45.76
N ARG A 140 -2.36 -3.07 -45.89
CA ARG A 140 -3.10 -3.31 -47.16
C ARG A 140 -2.88 -2.27 -48.25
N GLY A 141 -1.99 -1.31 -48.07
CA GLY A 141 -1.57 -0.33 -49.07
C GLY A 141 -2.59 0.79 -49.28
N VAL A 142 -2.23 1.97 -48.87
CA VAL A 142 -3.13 3.13 -48.85
C VAL A 142 -2.92 3.97 -50.11
N LYS A 143 -3.57 3.62 -51.22
CA LYS A 143 -3.39 4.28 -52.54
C LYS A 143 -4.16 5.58 -52.71
N ALA A 144 -5.08 5.98 -51.83
CA ALA A 144 -5.90 7.17 -52.01
C ALA A 144 -5.84 8.12 -50.79
N ARG A 145 -5.65 9.43 -51.05
CA ARG A 145 -5.63 10.53 -50.04
C ARG A 145 -4.44 10.52 -49.06
N VAL A 146 -3.23 10.71 -49.57
CA VAL A 146 -1.94 10.66 -48.87
C VAL A 146 -1.93 11.43 -47.54
N LYS A 147 -2.40 12.67 -47.42
CA LYS A 147 -2.38 13.46 -46.19
C LYS A 147 -3.19 12.85 -45.03
N ARG A 148 -4.38 12.32 -45.31
CA ARG A 148 -5.26 11.69 -44.29
C ARG A 148 -4.67 10.39 -43.77
N ASN A 149 -3.99 9.69 -44.63
CA ASN A 149 -3.35 8.40 -44.33
C ASN A 149 -2.08 8.56 -43.50
N ILE A 150 -1.26 9.60 -43.73
CA ILE A 150 -0.09 9.94 -42.92
C ILE A 150 -0.53 10.23 -41.49
N ARG A 151 -1.60 11.00 -41.26
CA ARG A 151 -2.12 11.29 -39.93
C ARG A 151 -2.54 10.00 -39.20
N ARG A 152 -3.24 9.09 -39.87
CA ARG A 152 -3.68 7.82 -39.30
C ARG A 152 -2.51 6.88 -38.99
N LEU A 153 -1.48 6.84 -39.84
CA LEU A 153 -0.24 6.10 -39.59
C LEU A 153 0.49 6.62 -38.36
N ASN A 154 0.56 7.95 -38.17
CA ASN A 154 1.14 8.54 -36.95
C ASN A 154 0.32 8.15 -35.72
N GLN A 155 -1.01 8.16 -35.78
CA GLN A 155 -1.88 7.70 -34.69
C GLN A 155 -1.62 6.22 -34.35
N VAL A 156 -1.46 5.35 -35.31
CA VAL A 156 -1.13 3.92 -35.10
C VAL A 156 0.22 3.79 -34.37
N LYS A 157 1.21 4.60 -34.77
CA LYS A 157 2.52 4.62 -34.08
C LYS A 157 2.39 5.05 -32.63
N GLU A 158 1.69 6.15 -32.38
CA GLU A 158 1.43 6.65 -31.01
C GLU A 158 0.66 5.63 -30.16
N MET A 159 -0.37 4.99 -30.73
CA MET A 159 -1.11 3.93 -30.05
C MET A 159 -0.23 2.74 -29.69
N ARG A 160 0.69 2.33 -30.57
CA ARG A 160 1.65 1.23 -30.32
C ARG A 160 2.59 1.59 -29.18
N ASP A 161 3.16 2.79 -29.20
CA ASP A 161 4.13 3.23 -28.18
C ASP A 161 3.46 3.35 -26.81
N LYS A 162 2.23 3.89 -26.78
CA LYS A 162 1.43 3.98 -25.56
C LYS A 162 1.08 2.60 -25.02
N LEU A 163 0.60 1.68 -25.87
CA LEU A 163 0.25 0.32 -25.46
C LEU A 163 1.47 -0.42 -24.88
N LYS A 164 2.64 -0.32 -25.54
CA LYS A 164 3.88 -0.93 -25.05
C LYS A 164 4.28 -0.41 -23.65
N LYS A 165 4.11 0.90 -23.41
CA LYS A 165 4.37 1.53 -22.14
C LYS A 165 3.39 1.03 -21.06
N ASP A 166 2.10 0.98 -21.38
CA ASP A 166 1.05 0.53 -20.48
C ASP A 166 1.22 -0.97 -20.13
N GLU A 167 1.54 -1.84 -21.12
CA GLU A 167 1.85 -3.25 -20.89
C GLU A 167 3.07 -3.45 -19.98
N SER A 168 4.13 -2.66 -20.18
CA SER A 168 5.33 -2.72 -19.33
C SER A 168 5.01 -2.35 -17.89
N SER A 169 4.25 -1.27 -17.70
CA SER A 169 3.79 -0.80 -16.39
C SER A 169 2.90 -1.82 -15.69
N PHE A 170 1.96 -2.42 -16.42
CA PHE A 170 1.07 -3.46 -15.93
C PHE A 170 1.85 -4.70 -15.44
N ARG A 171 2.80 -5.20 -16.24
CA ARG A 171 3.65 -6.34 -15.85
C ARG A 171 4.45 -6.07 -14.58
N HIS A 172 4.92 -4.83 -14.40
CA HIS A 172 5.67 -4.44 -13.20
C HIS A 172 4.79 -4.50 -11.95
N THR A 173 3.57 -3.97 -12.01
CA THR A 173 2.61 -4.02 -10.90
C THR A 173 2.21 -5.45 -10.56
N THR A 174 1.88 -6.27 -11.57
CA THR A 174 1.48 -7.66 -11.37
C THR A 174 2.60 -8.48 -10.72
N LYS A 175 3.86 -8.24 -11.11
CA LYS A 175 5.01 -8.89 -10.47
C LYS A 175 5.15 -8.50 -9.00
N LYS A 176 4.98 -7.22 -8.65
CA LYS A 176 5.08 -6.77 -7.26
C LYS A 176 4.03 -7.43 -6.37
N ILE A 177 2.78 -7.50 -6.81
CA ILE A 177 1.69 -8.11 -6.04
C ILE A 177 1.90 -9.63 -5.89
N ASN A 178 2.42 -10.33 -6.92
CA ASN A 178 2.68 -11.77 -6.87
C ASN A 178 4.00 -12.15 -6.17
N ILE A 179 4.92 -11.19 -5.90
CA ILE A 179 6.21 -11.45 -5.24
C ILE A 179 6.12 -11.31 -3.71
N GLU A 180 5.01 -10.89 -3.15
CA GLU A 180 4.77 -10.91 -1.72
C GLU A 180 3.93 -12.13 -1.25
N PRO A 181 4.40 -13.37 -1.41
CA PRO A 181 3.96 -14.48 -0.58
C PRO A 181 4.93 -14.57 0.58
N ILE A 182 4.44 -14.27 1.79
CA ILE A 182 4.83 -14.90 3.05
C ILE A 182 6.17 -15.66 2.99
N LYS A 183 7.28 -14.94 3.07
CA LYS A 183 8.56 -15.52 3.42
C LYS A 183 8.90 -14.99 4.81
N ASP A 184 8.37 -15.53 5.88
CA ASP A 184 9.02 -15.33 7.19
C ASP A 184 8.42 -16.12 8.35
N PHE A 185 7.69 -17.23 8.11
CA PHE A 185 7.29 -18.09 9.23
C PHE A 185 7.90 -19.51 9.25
N GLU A 186 8.70 -19.90 8.27
CA GLU A 186 9.31 -21.25 8.27
C GLU A 186 10.77 -21.34 8.81
N ASN A 187 11.42 -20.22 9.12
CA ASN A 187 12.82 -20.24 9.56
C ASN A 187 13.09 -19.99 11.05
N GLN A 188 12.06 -19.88 11.90
CA GLN A 188 12.27 -19.76 13.35
C GLN A 188 12.07 -21.04 14.16
N SER A 189 11.73 -22.16 13.53
CA SER A 189 11.53 -23.44 14.24
C SER A 189 12.72 -24.41 14.18
N LYS A 190 13.92 -23.97 13.84
CA LYS A 190 15.13 -24.81 13.77
C LYS A 190 16.30 -24.36 14.64
N ILE A 191 16.06 -23.68 15.73
CA ILE A 191 17.10 -23.46 16.77
C ILE A 191 16.49 -23.74 18.14
N ILE A 192 16.25 -24.99 18.47
CA ILE A 192 16.34 -25.58 19.82
C ILE A 192 16.48 -27.10 19.60
N ALA A 193 17.71 -27.56 19.59
CA ALA A 193 18.13 -28.89 19.98
C ALA A 193 19.57 -28.79 20.46
#